data_aaf69e6d3559851ec385ad63377d564a
#
_entry.id   aaf69e6d3559851ec385ad63377d564a
#
_cell.length_a   1.000
_cell.length_b   1.000
_cell.length_c   1.000
_cell.angle_alpha   90.00
_cell.angle_beta   90.00
_cell.angle_gamma   90.00
#
_symmetry.space_group_name_H-M   'P 1'
#
loop_
_entity.id
_entity.type
_entity.pdbx_description
1 polymer ?
#
loop_
_entity_poly.entity_id
_entity_poly.type
_entity_poly.pdbx_seq_one_letter_code
_entity_poly.pdbx_strand_id
1 'polypeptide(L)'
;TYLETHNIDAELLTFENGDELRNSYYEDRCDAQVEWAPSLAAGRVDAPDGAENHVILPDVVALEAEGIIVPEGDPDWLDVQNWMLSSLWFAEMEGITSENIDEIKANPPSSTIEKFLGVTPGYGARLGLSDDWAYNMIKEVGNFAEIYDRNIGDGSPYGLPRGINSLYNAGGV
;
A
#
# COMPACT_ATOMS: atom_id res chain seq x y z
N THR A 1 26.40 -6.16 -5.95
CA THR A 1 24.97 -6.40 -6.24
C THR A 1 24.37 -7.40 -5.25
N TYR A 2 23.03 -7.54 -5.22
CA TYR A 2 22.33 -8.56 -4.41
C TYR A 2 22.84 -9.97 -4.73
N LEU A 3 22.99 -10.28 -6.02
CA LEU A 3 23.45 -11.58 -6.51
C LEU A 3 24.85 -11.90 -5.97
N GLU A 4 25.80 -10.98 -6.04
CA GLU A 4 27.15 -11.17 -5.51
C GLU A 4 27.16 -11.37 -3.99
N THR A 5 26.39 -10.56 -3.26
CA THR A 5 26.32 -10.65 -1.79
C THR A 5 25.76 -11.99 -1.32
N HIS A 6 24.86 -12.60 -2.11
CA HIS A 6 24.23 -13.87 -1.78
C HIS A 6 24.85 -15.07 -2.50
N ASN A 7 25.97 -14.85 -3.23
CA ASN A 7 26.67 -15.88 -4.02
C ASN A 7 25.76 -16.61 -5.02
N ILE A 8 24.87 -15.85 -5.67
CA ILE A 8 23.97 -16.36 -6.71
C ILE A 8 24.70 -16.25 -8.05
N ASP A 9 24.98 -17.40 -8.69
CA ASP A 9 25.58 -17.47 -10.02
C ASP A 9 24.46 -17.37 -11.08
N ALA A 10 24.30 -16.20 -11.65
CA ALA A 10 23.28 -15.93 -12.66
C ALA A 10 23.80 -14.94 -13.70
N GLU A 11 23.40 -15.13 -14.95
CA GLU A 11 23.60 -14.16 -16.00
C GLU A 11 22.55 -13.04 -15.88
N LEU A 12 23.00 -11.79 -15.78
CA LEU A 12 22.13 -10.64 -15.63
C LEU A 12 21.87 -9.98 -16.99
N LEU A 13 20.61 -10.00 -17.43
CA LEU A 13 20.12 -9.23 -18.56
C LEU A 13 19.43 -7.96 -18.07
N THR A 14 19.76 -6.82 -18.65
CA THR A 14 19.17 -5.52 -18.28
C THR A 14 18.31 -4.98 -19.42
N PHE A 15 17.19 -4.35 -19.09
CA PHE A 15 16.23 -3.79 -20.03
C PHE A 15 15.97 -2.31 -19.71
N GLU A 16 15.61 -1.52 -20.71
CA GLU A 16 15.31 -0.10 -20.53
C GLU A 16 13.91 0.16 -19.99
N ASN A 17 12.99 -0.78 -20.19
CA ASN A 17 11.61 -0.66 -19.72
C ASN A 17 11.01 -2.02 -19.28
N GLY A 18 9.96 -1.94 -18.46
CA GLY A 18 9.31 -3.11 -17.89
C GLY A 18 8.59 -4.01 -18.89
N ASP A 19 8.13 -3.47 -20.03
CA ASP A 19 7.45 -4.28 -21.05
C ASP A 19 8.44 -5.19 -21.78
N GLU A 20 9.65 -4.69 -22.10
CA GLU A 20 10.71 -5.50 -22.68
C GLU A 20 11.19 -6.58 -21.72
N LEU A 21 11.35 -6.24 -20.44
CA LEU A 21 11.68 -7.19 -19.38
C LEU A 21 10.64 -8.31 -19.30
N ARG A 22 9.36 -7.97 -19.18
CA ARG A 22 8.24 -8.90 -19.05
C ARG A 22 8.10 -9.80 -20.29
N ASN A 23 8.17 -9.23 -21.50
CA ASN A 23 8.11 -10.01 -22.73
C ASN A 23 9.27 -10.99 -22.84
N SER A 24 10.49 -10.58 -22.45
CA SER A 24 11.65 -11.48 -22.46
C SER A 24 11.49 -12.67 -21.49
N TYR A 25 10.85 -12.43 -20.34
CA TYR A 25 10.51 -13.49 -19.39
C TYR A 25 9.45 -14.45 -19.97
N TYR A 26 8.36 -13.93 -20.55
CA TYR A 26 7.32 -14.77 -21.17
C TYR A 26 7.79 -15.54 -22.41
N GLU A 27 8.84 -15.09 -23.07
CA GLU A 27 9.47 -15.76 -24.21
C GLU A 27 10.57 -16.76 -23.80
N ASP A 28 10.66 -17.13 -22.51
CA ASP A 28 11.66 -18.04 -21.95
C ASP A 28 13.12 -17.59 -22.20
N ARG A 29 13.35 -16.29 -22.37
CA ARG A 29 14.70 -15.72 -22.49
C ARG A 29 15.37 -15.47 -21.14
N CYS A 30 14.57 -15.43 -20.08
CA CYS A 30 14.98 -15.26 -18.70
C CYS A 30 14.23 -16.28 -17.83
N ASP A 31 14.93 -16.96 -16.94
CA ASP A 31 14.32 -17.91 -15.98
C ASP A 31 13.60 -17.19 -14.83
N ALA A 32 13.98 -15.93 -14.56
CA ALA A 32 13.38 -15.09 -13.52
C ALA A 32 13.48 -13.61 -13.92
N GLN A 33 12.61 -12.80 -13.34
CA GLN A 33 12.65 -11.35 -13.45
C GLN A 33 12.64 -10.68 -12.09
N VAL A 34 13.28 -9.50 -11.99
CA VAL A 34 13.29 -8.67 -10.78
C VAL A 34 12.67 -7.32 -11.14
N GLU A 35 11.60 -6.99 -10.48
CA GLU A 35 10.88 -5.73 -10.69
C GLU A 35 10.10 -5.35 -9.42
N TRP A 36 9.45 -4.22 -9.43
CA TRP A 36 8.55 -3.75 -8.39
C TRP A 36 7.41 -4.76 -8.14
N ALA A 37 7.16 -5.12 -6.89
CA ALA A 37 6.25 -6.21 -6.54
C ALA A 37 4.81 -6.09 -7.10
N PRO A 38 4.15 -4.91 -7.14
CA PRO A 38 2.87 -4.75 -7.81
C PRO A 38 2.92 -5.00 -9.33
N SER A 39 4.01 -4.64 -10.01
CA SER A 39 4.21 -4.95 -11.43
C SER A 39 4.37 -6.44 -11.67
N LEU A 40 5.10 -7.14 -10.78
CA LEU A 40 5.21 -8.61 -10.82
C LEU A 40 3.86 -9.27 -10.61
N ALA A 41 3.06 -8.78 -9.67
CA ALA A 41 1.72 -9.32 -9.40
C ALA A 41 0.78 -9.14 -10.60
N ALA A 42 0.78 -7.95 -11.22
CA ALA A 42 0.03 -7.69 -12.44
C ALA A 42 0.51 -8.58 -13.61
N GLY A 43 1.83 -8.64 -13.84
CA GLY A 43 2.41 -9.52 -14.85
C GLY A 43 2.05 -10.98 -14.65
N ARG A 44 2.05 -11.47 -13.40
CA ARG A 44 1.62 -12.84 -13.11
C ARG A 44 0.18 -13.11 -13.54
N VAL A 45 -0.74 -12.17 -13.29
CA VAL A 45 -2.16 -12.30 -13.69
C VAL A 45 -2.31 -12.28 -15.20
N ASP A 46 -1.51 -11.48 -15.89
CA ASP A 46 -1.53 -11.31 -17.35
C ASP A 46 -0.67 -12.34 -18.11
N ALA A 47 -0.06 -13.30 -17.39
CA ALA A 47 0.83 -14.28 -18.01
C ALA A 47 0.11 -15.14 -19.06
N PRO A 48 0.68 -15.28 -20.28
CA PRO A 48 0.02 -15.99 -21.40
C PRO A 48 -0.28 -17.46 -21.13
N ASP A 49 0.50 -18.09 -20.27
CA ASP A 49 0.40 -19.53 -19.92
C ASP A 49 -0.34 -19.77 -18.59
N GLY A 50 -0.82 -18.70 -17.94
CA GLY A 50 -1.62 -18.75 -16.71
C GLY A 50 -0.84 -18.39 -15.45
N ALA A 51 -1.50 -17.65 -14.55
CA ALA A 51 -0.92 -17.14 -13.32
C ALA A 51 -0.38 -18.23 -12.38
N GLU A 52 -0.91 -19.44 -12.45
CA GLU A 52 -0.52 -20.60 -11.65
C GLU A 52 0.87 -21.13 -12.00
N ASN A 53 1.41 -20.79 -13.18
CA ASN A 53 2.73 -21.22 -13.62
C ASN A 53 3.84 -20.28 -13.13
N HIS A 54 3.48 -19.18 -12.45
CA HIS A 54 4.42 -18.16 -11.99
C HIS A 54 4.32 -17.96 -10.48
N VAL A 55 5.46 -17.77 -9.83
CA VAL A 55 5.55 -17.50 -8.38
C VAL A 55 6.32 -16.21 -8.14
N ILE A 56 5.81 -15.38 -7.22
CA ILE A 56 6.56 -14.25 -6.68
C ILE A 56 7.27 -14.74 -5.42
N LEU A 57 8.61 -14.70 -5.44
CA LEU A 57 9.42 -15.11 -4.29
C LEU A 57 9.30 -14.07 -3.16
N PRO A 58 9.39 -14.50 -1.89
CA PRO A 58 9.29 -13.60 -0.75
C PRO A 58 10.54 -12.73 -0.53
N ASP A 59 11.62 -13.01 -1.28
CA ASP A 59 12.89 -12.31 -1.12
C ASP A 59 12.80 -10.88 -1.65
N VAL A 60 13.17 -9.92 -0.81
CA VAL A 60 13.20 -8.50 -1.16
C VAL A 60 14.62 -8.11 -1.56
N VAL A 61 14.81 -7.82 -2.84
CA VAL A 61 16.12 -7.47 -3.41
C VAL A 61 16.50 -6.02 -3.12
N ALA A 62 15.51 -5.11 -3.11
CA ALA A 62 15.66 -3.70 -2.79
C ALA A 62 14.37 -3.15 -2.17
N LEU A 63 14.50 -2.10 -1.37
CA LEU A 63 13.38 -1.34 -0.83
C LEU A 63 13.30 0.01 -1.52
N GLU A 64 12.14 0.31 -2.08
CA GLU A 64 11.81 1.62 -2.61
C GLU A 64 10.56 2.14 -1.92
N ALA A 65 10.64 3.36 -1.39
CA ALA A 65 9.50 4.02 -0.75
C ALA A 65 8.70 4.76 -1.81
N GLU A 66 7.43 4.40 -1.93
CA GLU A 66 6.46 5.13 -2.73
C GLU A 66 5.87 6.30 -1.95
N GLY A 67 5.54 7.40 -2.62
CA GLY A 67 4.99 8.58 -2.00
C GLY A 67 4.04 9.34 -2.90
N ILE A 68 3.17 10.15 -2.27
CA ILE A 68 2.31 11.09 -2.99
C ILE A 68 3.14 12.30 -3.38
N ILE A 69 3.09 12.67 -4.65
CA ILE A 69 3.73 13.88 -5.17
C ILE A 69 2.67 14.99 -5.19
N VAL A 70 3.02 16.13 -4.59
CA VAL A 70 2.19 17.34 -4.58
C VAL A 70 2.93 18.50 -5.24
N PRO A 71 2.22 19.50 -5.81
CA PRO A 71 2.85 20.72 -6.32
C PRO A 71 3.63 21.45 -5.23
N GLU A 72 4.78 22.01 -5.58
CA GLU A 72 5.55 22.89 -4.69
C GLU A 72 4.78 24.18 -4.41
N GLY A 73 4.88 24.70 -3.19
CA GLY A 73 4.33 26.00 -2.79
C GLY A 73 2.91 25.95 -2.20
N ASP A 74 2.36 24.76 -1.99
CA ASP A 74 1.08 24.57 -1.30
C ASP A 74 1.28 23.73 -0.01
N PRO A 75 1.75 24.34 1.09
CA PRO A 75 1.97 23.63 2.35
C PRO A 75 0.68 23.14 2.99
N ASP A 76 -0.44 23.83 2.81
CA ASP A 76 -1.73 23.42 3.38
C ASP A 76 -2.21 22.11 2.71
N TRP A 77 -2.03 21.99 1.41
CA TRP A 77 -2.34 20.77 0.68
C TRP A 77 -1.41 19.61 1.06
N LEU A 78 -0.12 19.90 1.24
CA LEU A 78 0.85 18.90 1.73
C LEU A 78 0.45 18.37 3.10
N ASP A 79 0.02 19.25 4.02
CA ASP A 79 -0.45 18.85 5.35
C ASP A 79 -1.69 17.95 5.27
N VAL A 80 -2.65 18.29 4.40
CA VAL A 80 -3.83 17.42 4.17
C VAL A 80 -3.42 16.03 3.71
N GLN A 81 -2.49 15.90 2.74
CA GLN A 81 -2.03 14.60 2.25
C GLN A 81 -1.31 13.78 3.33
N ASN A 82 -0.45 14.41 4.11
CA ASN A 82 0.27 13.75 5.20
C ASN A 82 -0.70 13.25 6.29
N TRP A 83 -1.68 14.07 6.67
CA TRP A 83 -2.67 13.67 7.66
C TRP A 83 -3.63 12.62 7.14
N MET A 84 -3.99 12.66 5.85
CA MET A 84 -4.79 11.62 5.21
C MET A 84 -4.11 10.26 5.31
N LEU A 85 -2.86 10.13 4.87
CA LEU A 85 -2.10 8.87 4.95
C LEU A 85 -1.94 8.40 6.40
N SER A 86 -1.52 9.31 7.30
CA SER A 86 -1.36 8.99 8.72
C SER A 86 -2.66 8.50 9.35
N SER A 87 -3.81 9.06 8.94
CA SER A 87 -5.12 8.67 9.42
C SER A 87 -5.56 7.29 8.94
N LEU A 88 -5.21 6.90 7.71
CA LEU A 88 -5.48 5.55 7.21
C LEU A 88 -4.73 4.48 8.01
N TRP A 89 -3.45 4.72 8.30
CA TRP A 89 -2.64 3.81 9.15
C TRP A 89 -3.09 3.83 10.62
N PHE A 90 -3.43 5.00 11.15
CA PHE A 90 -3.96 5.12 12.51
C PHE A 90 -5.27 4.34 12.66
N ALA A 91 -6.19 4.47 11.70
CA ALA A 91 -7.45 3.71 11.71
C ALA A 91 -7.19 2.19 11.68
N GLU A 92 -6.26 1.72 10.86
CA GLU A 92 -5.88 0.30 10.84
C GLU A 92 -5.30 -0.15 12.19
N MET A 93 -4.39 0.63 12.77
CA MET A 93 -3.76 0.33 14.06
C MET A 93 -4.77 0.24 15.21
N GLU A 94 -5.80 1.09 15.18
CA GLU A 94 -6.88 1.11 16.17
C GLU A 94 -8.04 0.13 15.84
N GLY A 95 -7.92 -0.63 14.74
CA GLY A 95 -8.96 -1.57 14.30
C GLY A 95 -10.25 -0.90 13.83
N ILE A 96 -10.16 0.37 13.39
CA ILE A 96 -11.28 1.13 12.84
C ILE A 96 -11.40 0.81 11.35
N THR A 97 -12.57 0.32 10.93
CA THR A 97 -12.86 -0.09 9.55
C THR A 97 -14.08 0.67 9.02
N SER A 98 -14.27 0.63 7.69
CA SER A 98 -15.48 1.18 7.05
C SER A 98 -16.79 0.57 7.61
N GLU A 99 -16.75 -0.66 8.12
CA GLU A 99 -17.91 -1.37 8.65
C GLU A 99 -18.24 -0.96 10.08
N ASN A 100 -17.23 -0.78 10.97
CA ASN A 100 -17.45 -0.57 12.41
C ASN A 100 -17.36 0.90 12.85
N ILE A 101 -16.96 1.81 11.97
CA ILE A 101 -16.68 3.22 12.32
C ILE A 101 -17.91 3.96 12.88
N ASP A 102 -19.13 3.61 12.45
CA ASP A 102 -20.36 4.21 12.96
C ASP A 102 -20.57 3.90 14.45
N GLU A 103 -20.34 2.64 14.83
CA GLU A 103 -20.45 2.19 16.22
C GLU A 103 -19.36 2.85 17.08
N ILE A 104 -18.12 2.89 16.58
CA ILE A 104 -16.99 3.51 17.28
C ILE A 104 -17.22 5.02 17.45
N LYS A 105 -17.74 5.70 16.42
CA LYS A 105 -18.08 7.14 16.52
C LYS A 105 -19.19 7.41 17.52
N ALA A 106 -20.17 6.52 17.61
CA ALA A 106 -21.28 6.66 18.59
C ALA A 106 -20.80 6.45 20.02
N ASN A 107 -19.79 5.61 20.25
CA ASN A 107 -19.25 5.29 21.58
C ASN A 107 -17.71 5.22 21.52
N PRO A 108 -17.01 6.36 21.40
CA PRO A 108 -15.55 6.37 21.23
C PRO A 108 -14.86 5.75 22.46
N PRO A 109 -13.92 4.78 22.26
CA PRO A 109 -13.23 4.11 23.37
C PRO A 109 -12.21 4.99 24.08
N SER A 110 -11.81 6.11 23.48
CA SER A 110 -10.83 7.04 24.05
C SER A 110 -11.05 8.46 23.54
N SER A 111 -10.52 9.44 24.28
CA SER A 111 -10.53 10.84 23.85
C SER A 111 -9.73 11.09 22.56
N THR A 112 -8.77 10.23 22.22
CA THR A 112 -8.01 10.29 20.96
C THR A 112 -8.93 9.92 19.80
N ILE A 113 -9.66 8.81 19.91
CA ILE A 113 -10.63 8.37 18.90
C ILE A 113 -11.79 9.37 18.77
N GLU A 114 -12.27 9.92 19.89
CA GLU A 114 -13.30 10.96 19.91
C GLU A 114 -12.91 12.18 19.05
N LYS A 115 -11.66 12.65 19.19
CA LYS A 115 -11.10 13.74 18.39
C LYS A 115 -10.89 13.35 16.95
N PHE A 116 -10.35 12.15 16.72
CA PHE A 116 -10.06 11.62 15.39
C PHE A 116 -11.33 11.51 14.53
N LEU A 117 -12.44 11.08 15.10
CA LEU A 117 -13.71 10.92 14.39
C LEU A 117 -14.59 12.18 14.39
N GLY A 118 -14.08 13.31 14.91
CA GLY A 118 -14.75 14.60 14.88
C GLY A 118 -15.92 14.75 15.88
N VAL A 119 -16.01 13.89 16.89
CA VAL A 119 -17.00 14.02 17.98
C VAL A 119 -16.63 15.23 18.86
N THR A 120 -15.35 15.40 19.17
CA THR A 120 -14.81 16.65 19.73
C THR A 120 -14.39 17.57 18.57
N PRO A 121 -15.00 18.79 18.44
CA PRO A 121 -14.74 19.67 17.32
C PRO A 121 -13.41 20.43 17.42
N GLY A 122 -12.98 21.06 16.29
CA GLY A 122 -11.87 22.01 16.19
C GLY A 122 -10.58 21.43 15.61
N TYR A 123 -10.53 20.15 15.28
CA TYR A 123 -9.33 19.52 14.71
C TYR A 123 -9.31 19.58 13.18
N GLY A 124 -10.46 19.42 12.52
CA GLY A 124 -10.58 19.54 11.07
C GLY A 124 -10.28 20.95 10.57
N ALA A 125 -10.74 21.97 11.30
CA ALA A 125 -10.53 23.36 10.94
C ALA A 125 -9.05 23.77 10.81
N ARG A 126 -8.12 23.07 11.48
CA ARG A 126 -6.68 23.30 11.35
C ARG A 126 -6.13 22.89 9.98
N LEU A 127 -6.83 22.00 9.30
CA LEU A 127 -6.51 21.55 7.94
C LEU A 127 -7.44 22.21 6.89
N GLY A 128 -8.31 23.13 7.29
CA GLY A 128 -9.33 23.71 6.41
C GLY A 128 -10.44 22.73 6.05
N LEU A 129 -10.61 21.65 6.80
CA LEU A 129 -11.59 20.59 6.57
C LEU A 129 -12.69 20.61 7.63
N SER A 130 -13.78 19.84 7.41
CA SER A 130 -14.77 19.57 8.44
C SER A 130 -14.19 18.74 9.58
N ASP A 131 -14.77 18.82 10.78
CA ASP A 131 -14.25 18.06 11.93
C ASP A 131 -14.38 16.54 11.75
N ASP A 132 -15.32 16.09 10.96
CA ASP A 132 -15.59 14.68 10.65
C ASP A 132 -14.89 14.17 9.37
N TRP A 133 -13.88 14.89 8.87
CA TRP A 133 -13.20 14.53 7.62
C TRP A 133 -12.60 13.11 7.65
N ALA A 134 -11.96 12.73 8.77
CA ALA A 134 -11.35 11.40 8.91
C ALA A 134 -12.43 10.30 9.00
N TYR A 135 -13.52 10.55 9.73
CA TYR A 135 -14.67 9.66 9.73
C TYR A 135 -15.23 9.45 8.32
N ASN A 136 -15.48 10.54 7.57
CA ASN A 136 -16.02 10.45 6.21
C ASN A 136 -15.07 9.67 5.29
N MET A 137 -13.77 9.94 5.36
CA MET A 137 -12.77 9.24 4.58
C MET A 137 -12.77 7.74 4.86
N ILE A 138 -12.65 7.34 6.15
CA ILE A 138 -12.61 5.91 6.50
C ILE A 138 -13.94 5.22 6.18
N LYS A 139 -15.06 5.91 6.37
CA LYS A 139 -16.38 5.37 6.04
C LYS A 139 -16.51 5.04 4.54
N GLU A 140 -15.97 5.89 3.67
CA GLU A 140 -16.09 5.76 2.21
C GLU A 140 -15.05 4.80 1.62
N VAL A 141 -13.80 4.87 2.06
CA VAL A 141 -12.71 4.13 1.43
C VAL A 141 -12.06 3.05 2.31
N GLY A 142 -12.43 2.99 3.59
CA GLY A 142 -11.80 2.09 4.57
C GLY A 142 -10.46 2.59 5.09
N ASN A 143 -9.83 1.81 5.97
CA ASN A 143 -8.48 2.03 6.45
C ASN A 143 -7.44 1.54 5.43
N PHE A 144 -6.14 1.68 5.75
CA PHE A 144 -5.07 1.29 4.81
C PHE A 144 -5.10 -0.20 4.47
N ALA A 145 -5.42 -1.09 5.41
CA ALA A 145 -5.53 -2.53 5.15
C ALA A 145 -6.67 -2.85 4.17
N GLU A 146 -7.85 -2.22 4.35
CA GLU A 146 -9.01 -2.43 3.47
C GLU A 146 -8.72 -1.92 2.05
N ILE A 147 -8.03 -0.77 1.94
CA ILE A 147 -7.62 -0.22 0.63
C ILE A 147 -6.61 -1.15 -0.05
N TYR A 148 -5.59 -1.62 0.68
CA TYR A 148 -4.58 -2.52 0.16
C TYR A 148 -5.21 -3.83 -0.33
N ASP A 149 -6.01 -4.48 0.54
CA ASP A 149 -6.63 -5.75 0.24
C ASP A 149 -7.50 -5.68 -1.02
N ARG A 150 -8.35 -4.69 -1.10
CA ARG A 150 -9.25 -4.48 -2.25
C ARG A 150 -8.53 -4.23 -3.58
N ASN A 151 -7.37 -3.55 -3.56
CA ASN A 151 -6.71 -3.11 -4.78
C ASN A 151 -5.60 -4.05 -5.25
N ILE A 152 -4.79 -4.60 -4.35
CA ILE A 152 -3.64 -5.45 -4.70
C ILE A 152 -3.47 -6.68 -3.79
N GLY A 153 -4.17 -6.74 -2.64
CA GLY A 153 -4.13 -7.85 -1.69
C GLY A 153 -5.03 -9.03 -2.07
N ASP A 154 -5.37 -9.82 -1.07
CA ASP A 154 -6.16 -11.07 -1.23
C ASP A 154 -7.59 -10.83 -1.74
N GLY A 155 -8.14 -9.65 -1.54
CA GLY A 155 -9.44 -9.21 -2.09
C GLY A 155 -9.38 -8.82 -3.57
N SER A 156 -8.22 -8.86 -4.20
CA SER A 156 -7.97 -8.54 -5.60
C SER A 156 -7.48 -9.75 -6.40
N PRO A 157 -7.49 -9.71 -7.75
CA PRO A 157 -6.90 -10.78 -8.58
C PRO A 157 -5.39 -10.96 -8.36
N TYR A 158 -4.71 -9.96 -7.81
CA TYR A 158 -3.25 -9.95 -7.66
C TYR A 158 -2.76 -10.77 -6.47
N GLY A 159 -3.51 -10.81 -5.35
CA GLY A 159 -3.19 -11.59 -4.16
C GLY A 159 -1.80 -11.30 -3.60
N LEU A 160 -1.36 -10.04 -3.62
CA LEU A 160 -0.02 -9.65 -3.16
C LEU A 160 -0.02 -9.55 -1.63
N PRO A 161 0.83 -10.32 -0.91
CA PRO A 161 0.95 -10.20 0.54
C PRO A 161 1.41 -8.79 0.94
N ARG A 162 0.91 -8.30 2.09
CA ARG A 162 1.31 -7.00 2.65
C ARG A 162 2.82 -6.88 2.90
N GLY A 163 3.45 -7.95 3.41
CA GLY A 163 4.87 -7.95 3.72
C GLY A 163 5.28 -6.74 4.56
N ILE A 164 6.27 -5.99 4.07
CA ILE A 164 6.76 -4.75 4.72
C ILE A 164 5.72 -3.61 4.80
N ASN A 165 4.65 -3.66 4.02
CA ASN A 165 3.52 -2.70 4.08
C ASN A 165 2.52 -3.02 5.21
N SER A 166 2.78 -4.05 6.01
CA SER A 166 2.02 -4.34 7.21
C SER A 166 2.32 -3.32 8.30
N LEU A 167 1.47 -3.25 9.33
CA LEU A 167 1.78 -2.48 10.53
C LEU A 167 3.08 -3.01 11.19
N TYR A 168 3.84 -2.14 11.87
CA TYR A 168 5.10 -2.50 12.53
C TYR A 168 4.96 -3.67 13.51
N ASN A 169 3.82 -3.77 14.20
CA ASN A 169 3.52 -4.87 15.13
C ASN A 169 3.10 -6.19 14.44
N ALA A 170 2.92 -6.15 13.12
CA ALA A 170 2.61 -7.29 12.25
C ALA A 170 3.75 -7.60 11.26
N GLY A 171 4.97 -7.10 11.54
CA GLY A 171 6.16 -7.38 10.76
C GLY A 171 6.44 -6.40 9.62
N GLY A 172 5.73 -5.27 9.57
CA GLY A 172 6.00 -4.16 8.67
C GLY A 172 7.12 -3.24 9.15
N VAL A 173 7.43 -2.21 8.36
CA VAL A 173 8.42 -1.17 8.65
C VAL A 173 7.78 0.12 9.08
#